data_53c535bfba4507200585b594de6076d8
#
_entry.id   53c535bfba4507200585b594de6076d8
#
_cell.length_a   1.000
_cell.length_b   1.000
_cell.length_c   1.000
_cell.angle_alpha   90.00
_cell.angle_beta   90.00
_cell.angle_gamma   90.00
#
_symmetry.space_group_name_H-M   'P 1'
#
loop_
_entity.id
_entity.type
_entity.pdbx_description
1 polymer ?
#
loop_
_entity_poly.entity_id
_entity_poly.type
_entity_poly.pdbx_seq_one_letter_code
_entity_poly.pdbx_strand_id
1 'polypeptide(L)'
;MEREKPRSRKKKRLGVKFWAAVCGGIAVAAAATVTVLYIQTGKQYRTVFFPNTTINGIDASKKTVDEVKQLIASGIDGYTLTIKERGGAEEVISGDEIGLESVFDGSLERLLEEQEPNDWFRHRKATQTFEIDTMIQFSDEKLMGVVDALNCFDETQVVKPQDAVMSEYVSGQGYSVIPAVEGSELDREKVMAGIAEAVNGLQRELSLEELDAYVKPGVPSDDAELLARVQALNKFVNVRVTYTFGDSREVLSGDTIKDWIGIGDDGNAYVSSGAVTEYVKSLASKYDTYNKAKTLNTSYGKTVRITGGSYGWRIDQSAEADELAAIIRSGESQTREPVYKQKAVSHGANDYGSTYVEINLTAQHLFYYKDGSLVVESDFVSGNEAKGWATPAGVYPLTYKQKDAVLKGEDYKTPVDYWMPFNGGIGLHDATWRSSFGGTLYKNGGSHGCVNLPHSVAQKIFENISAGTPVLCYHLEGTESKTTSTPAGKPIQPTTAAPETTAATTPAATTPAATTAPSETTAPSEAPAPKPTESQTAAPTKAPETEASTTAASPESGEKGPGVPTGSSGNKEIGPGVS
;
A
#
# COMPACT_ATOMS: atom_id res chain seq x y z
N MET A 1 13.28 -110.87 -63.14
CA MET A 1 12.50 -109.81 -62.48
C MET A 1 13.48 -108.81 -61.90
N GLU A 2 13.84 -107.87 -62.71
CA GLU A 2 14.81 -106.85 -62.37
C GLU A 2 14.17 -105.49 -62.47
N ARG A 3 14.07 -104.71 -61.38
CA ARG A 3 13.50 -103.38 -61.28
C ARG A 3 14.54 -102.35 -61.64
N GLU A 4 14.33 -101.64 -62.74
CA GLU A 4 15.14 -100.49 -63.10
C GLU A 4 14.87 -99.33 -62.16
N LYS A 5 15.97 -98.66 -61.68
CA LYS A 5 15.95 -97.41 -60.88
C LYS A 5 15.93 -96.22 -61.83
N PRO A 6 15.15 -95.22 -61.56
CA PRO A 6 15.08 -94.00 -62.37
C PRO A 6 16.27 -93.11 -62.12
N ARG A 7 16.94 -92.64 -63.17
CA ARG A 7 18.03 -91.65 -63.18
C ARG A 7 17.56 -90.23 -62.68
N SER A 8 18.11 -89.77 -61.59
CA SER A 8 17.87 -88.36 -61.11
C SER A 8 18.62 -87.33 -61.98
N ARG A 9 17.92 -86.45 -62.62
CA ARG A 9 18.50 -85.26 -63.27
C ARG A 9 18.95 -84.25 -62.21
N LYS A 10 20.30 -84.03 -62.06
CA LYS A 10 20.87 -82.95 -61.25
C LYS A 10 20.58 -81.62 -61.91
N LYS A 11 19.71 -80.84 -61.31
CA LYS A 11 19.53 -79.40 -61.64
C LYS A 11 20.83 -78.70 -61.17
N LYS A 12 21.58 -78.14 -62.09
CA LYS A 12 22.71 -77.24 -61.78
C LYS A 12 22.12 -75.96 -61.11
N ARG A 13 22.27 -75.77 -59.83
CA ARG A 13 22.03 -74.48 -59.14
C ARG A 13 23.09 -73.50 -59.63
N LEU A 14 22.68 -72.49 -60.40
CA LEU A 14 23.52 -71.30 -60.67
C LEU A 14 23.94 -70.71 -59.34
N GLY A 15 25.26 -70.63 -59.15
CA GLY A 15 25.87 -70.31 -57.86
C GLY A 15 25.58 -68.86 -57.44
N VAL A 16 25.51 -68.65 -56.12
CA VAL A 16 25.27 -67.34 -55.46
C VAL A 16 26.24 -66.27 -56.02
N LYS A 17 27.41 -66.60 -56.49
CA LYS A 17 28.39 -65.71 -57.14
C LYS A 17 27.89 -65.14 -58.49
N PHE A 18 27.10 -65.90 -59.27
CA PHE A 18 26.47 -65.39 -60.52
C PHE A 18 25.41 -64.35 -60.23
N TRP A 19 24.54 -64.61 -59.27
CA TRP A 19 23.49 -63.64 -58.87
C TRP A 19 24.08 -62.39 -58.21
N ALA A 20 25.13 -62.52 -57.41
CA ALA A 20 25.86 -61.38 -56.83
C ALA A 20 26.51 -60.50 -57.95
N ALA A 21 27.06 -61.12 -59.02
CA ALA A 21 27.60 -60.38 -60.14
C ALA A 21 26.52 -59.65 -60.95
N VAL A 22 25.36 -60.30 -61.18
CA VAL A 22 24.22 -59.72 -61.89
C VAL A 22 23.62 -58.55 -61.07
N CYS A 23 23.38 -58.73 -59.77
CA CYS A 23 22.90 -57.68 -58.88
C CYS A 23 23.91 -56.51 -58.77
N GLY A 24 25.21 -56.77 -58.68
CA GLY A 24 26.26 -55.76 -58.72
C GLY A 24 26.28 -54.97 -60.01
N GLY A 25 26.15 -55.66 -61.16
CA GLY A 25 26.03 -54.99 -62.46
C GLY A 25 24.81 -54.10 -62.61
N ILE A 26 23.64 -54.57 -62.13
CA ILE A 26 22.41 -53.76 -62.10
C ILE A 26 22.57 -52.54 -61.18
N ALA A 27 23.16 -52.70 -60.03
CA ALA A 27 23.43 -51.59 -59.07
C ALA A 27 24.37 -50.55 -59.70
N VAL A 28 25.42 -50.95 -60.38
CA VAL A 28 26.35 -50.02 -61.09
C VAL A 28 25.65 -49.31 -62.24
N ALA A 29 24.86 -50.02 -63.02
CA ALA A 29 24.07 -49.43 -64.12
C ALA A 29 23.03 -48.43 -63.57
N ALA A 30 22.35 -48.77 -62.49
CA ALA A 30 21.40 -47.85 -61.83
C ALA A 30 22.12 -46.63 -61.28
N ALA A 31 23.26 -46.79 -60.62
CA ALA A 31 24.06 -45.65 -60.12
C ALA A 31 24.56 -44.76 -61.26
N ALA A 32 25.04 -45.37 -62.38
CA ALA A 32 25.44 -44.58 -63.53
C ALA A 32 24.26 -43.80 -64.17
N THR A 33 23.08 -44.45 -64.26
CA THR A 33 21.88 -43.79 -64.74
C THR A 33 21.45 -42.62 -63.83
N VAL A 34 21.44 -42.82 -62.50
CA VAL A 34 21.14 -41.75 -61.54
C VAL A 34 22.16 -40.62 -61.63
N THR A 35 23.45 -40.92 -61.79
CA THR A 35 24.49 -39.90 -61.96
C THR A 35 24.29 -39.08 -63.25
N VAL A 36 23.97 -39.76 -64.36
CA VAL A 36 23.69 -39.08 -65.66
C VAL A 36 22.47 -38.21 -65.54
N LEU A 37 21.37 -38.71 -64.94
CA LEU A 37 20.17 -37.91 -64.69
C LEU A 37 20.42 -36.72 -63.75
N TYR A 38 21.26 -36.93 -62.70
CA TYR A 38 21.67 -35.86 -61.80
C TYR A 38 22.39 -34.73 -62.52
N ILE A 39 23.40 -35.08 -63.35
CA ILE A 39 24.15 -34.11 -64.13
C ILE A 39 23.28 -33.45 -65.23
N GLN A 40 22.40 -34.23 -65.90
CA GLN A 40 21.48 -33.65 -66.90
C GLN A 40 20.52 -32.66 -66.25
N THR A 41 19.96 -33.01 -65.09
CA THR A 41 19.09 -32.09 -64.36
C THR A 41 19.85 -30.82 -63.90
N GLY A 42 21.13 -31.00 -63.48
CA GLY A 42 21.97 -29.86 -63.09
C GLY A 42 22.25 -28.88 -64.26
N LYS A 43 22.35 -29.40 -65.50
CA LYS A 43 22.65 -28.56 -66.67
C LYS A 43 21.64 -27.42 -66.92
N GLN A 44 20.37 -27.63 -66.57
CA GLN A 44 19.31 -26.59 -66.74
C GLN A 44 19.61 -25.36 -65.86
N TYR A 45 20.23 -25.58 -64.72
CA TYR A 45 20.58 -24.48 -63.79
C TYR A 45 21.82 -23.67 -64.22
N ARG A 46 22.30 -23.85 -65.43
CA ARG A 46 23.26 -22.93 -66.04
C ARG A 46 22.58 -21.70 -66.67
N THR A 47 21.29 -21.80 -66.90
CA THR A 47 20.52 -20.74 -67.58
C THR A 47 19.35 -20.25 -66.77
N VAL A 48 19.04 -20.89 -65.66
CA VAL A 48 17.99 -20.48 -64.75
C VAL A 48 18.46 -20.54 -63.28
N PHE A 49 17.89 -19.72 -62.45
CA PHE A 49 18.17 -19.71 -61.02
C PHE A 49 17.65 -20.96 -60.33
N PHE A 50 18.20 -21.33 -59.17
CA PHE A 50 17.74 -22.45 -58.39
C PHE A 50 16.30 -22.26 -57.87
N PRO A 51 15.60 -23.37 -57.50
CA PRO A 51 14.30 -23.26 -56.86
C PRO A 51 14.40 -22.51 -55.53
N ASN A 52 13.33 -21.79 -55.17
CA ASN A 52 13.24 -20.96 -53.98
C ASN A 52 14.31 -19.84 -53.91
N THR A 53 14.74 -19.31 -55.07
CA THR A 53 15.59 -18.15 -55.18
C THR A 53 14.73 -16.89 -55.27
N THR A 54 14.99 -15.94 -54.37
CA THR A 54 14.41 -14.59 -54.36
C THR A 54 15.52 -13.58 -54.59
N ILE A 55 15.30 -12.60 -55.43
CA ILE A 55 16.23 -11.50 -55.72
C ILE A 55 15.47 -10.20 -55.50
N ASN A 56 15.86 -9.38 -54.52
CA ASN A 56 15.15 -8.17 -54.09
C ASN A 56 13.64 -8.40 -53.89
N GLY A 57 13.31 -9.51 -53.20
CA GLY A 57 11.90 -9.89 -52.95
C GLY A 57 11.17 -10.51 -54.15
N ILE A 58 11.75 -10.47 -55.38
CA ILE A 58 11.14 -11.05 -56.59
C ILE A 58 11.46 -12.52 -56.68
N ASP A 59 10.46 -13.36 -56.96
CA ASP A 59 10.64 -14.80 -57.16
C ASP A 59 11.38 -15.09 -58.47
N ALA A 60 12.67 -15.34 -58.38
CA ALA A 60 13.56 -15.75 -59.47
C ALA A 60 13.60 -17.28 -59.66
N SER A 61 12.85 -18.07 -58.89
CA SER A 61 12.89 -19.53 -58.90
C SER A 61 12.70 -20.09 -60.31
N LYS A 62 13.72 -20.84 -60.82
CA LYS A 62 13.72 -21.48 -62.14
C LYS A 62 13.52 -20.56 -63.33
N LYS A 63 13.75 -19.27 -63.16
CA LYS A 63 13.66 -18.25 -64.22
C LYS A 63 15.04 -17.96 -64.79
N THR A 64 15.07 -17.57 -66.05
CA THR A 64 16.25 -17.05 -66.73
C THR A 64 16.52 -15.59 -66.27
N VAL A 65 17.71 -15.08 -66.53
CA VAL A 65 18.03 -13.68 -66.27
C VAL A 65 17.07 -12.74 -67.00
N ASP A 66 16.74 -13.03 -68.30
CA ASP A 66 15.84 -12.21 -69.06
C ASP A 66 14.41 -12.21 -68.49
N GLU A 67 13.93 -13.36 -68.02
CA GLU A 67 12.62 -13.43 -67.33
C GLU A 67 12.60 -12.62 -66.01
N VAL A 68 13.72 -12.64 -65.24
CA VAL A 68 13.82 -11.84 -64.03
C VAL A 68 13.86 -10.34 -64.38
N LYS A 69 14.64 -9.95 -65.40
CA LYS A 69 14.66 -8.55 -65.93
C LYS A 69 13.27 -8.10 -66.35
N GLN A 70 12.52 -8.93 -67.07
CA GLN A 70 11.13 -8.64 -67.47
C GLN A 70 10.20 -8.48 -66.27
N LEU A 71 10.36 -9.30 -65.21
CA LEU A 71 9.59 -9.15 -64.00
C LEU A 71 9.87 -7.83 -63.28
N ILE A 72 11.15 -7.44 -63.21
CA ILE A 72 11.56 -6.16 -62.64
C ILE A 72 10.95 -5.02 -63.43
N ALA A 73 11.13 -5.00 -64.75
CA ALA A 73 10.58 -3.99 -65.62
C ALA A 73 9.05 -3.89 -65.55
N SER A 74 8.35 -5.05 -65.50
CA SER A 74 6.90 -5.07 -65.31
C SER A 74 6.44 -4.65 -63.91
N GLY A 75 7.30 -4.83 -62.91
CA GLY A 75 7.05 -4.37 -61.53
C GLY A 75 7.11 -2.85 -61.41
N ILE A 76 7.94 -2.20 -62.26
CA ILE A 76 8.12 -0.74 -62.27
C ILE A 76 6.98 -0.05 -63.05
N ASP A 77 6.50 -0.68 -64.12
CA ASP A 77 5.40 -0.11 -64.91
C ASP A 77 4.13 0.02 -64.05
N GLY A 78 3.69 1.25 -63.83
CA GLY A 78 2.56 1.56 -62.94
C GLY A 78 2.80 1.21 -61.46
N TYR A 79 4.07 1.22 -61.02
CA TYR A 79 4.41 1.02 -59.60
C TYR A 79 3.80 2.11 -58.74
N THR A 80 3.16 1.69 -57.64
CA THR A 80 2.68 2.54 -56.54
C THR A 80 3.01 1.91 -55.24
N LEU A 81 3.46 2.71 -54.27
CA LEU A 81 3.64 2.36 -52.88
C LEU A 81 2.56 3.03 -52.06
N THR A 82 1.73 2.25 -51.39
CA THR A 82 0.75 2.75 -50.43
C THR A 82 1.37 2.79 -49.05
N ILE A 83 1.44 3.98 -48.47
CA ILE A 83 1.91 4.23 -47.11
C ILE A 83 0.69 4.18 -46.18
N LYS A 84 0.74 3.30 -45.21
CA LYS A 84 -0.33 3.13 -44.22
C LYS A 84 0.06 3.84 -42.92
N GLU A 85 -0.76 4.78 -42.49
CA GLU A 85 -0.56 5.60 -41.32
C GLU A 85 -1.35 5.07 -40.11
N ARG A 86 -0.93 5.52 -38.93
CA ARG A 86 -1.70 5.34 -37.67
C ARG A 86 -3.08 5.99 -37.82
N GLY A 87 -4.12 5.27 -37.38
CA GLY A 87 -5.50 5.75 -37.55
C GLY A 87 -6.18 5.39 -38.85
N GLY A 88 -5.45 4.74 -39.79
CA GLY A 88 -6.01 4.18 -41.03
C GLY A 88 -6.03 5.13 -42.23
N ALA A 89 -5.34 6.25 -42.16
CA ALA A 89 -5.07 7.07 -43.33
C ALA A 89 -4.06 6.37 -44.24
N GLU A 90 -4.17 6.62 -45.54
CA GLU A 90 -3.29 6.06 -46.57
C GLU A 90 -2.88 7.12 -47.54
N GLU A 91 -1.59 7.14 -47.90
CA GLU A 91 -1.03 7.99 -48.93
C GLU A 91 -0.33 7.12 -49.98
N VAL A 92 -0.22 7.62 -51.20
CA VAL A 92 0.32 6.83 -52.31
C VAL A 92 1.45 7.59 -52.99
N ILE A 93 2.58 6.93 -53.16
CA ILE A 93 3.73 7.40 -53.94
C ILE A 93 3.76 6.59 -55.24
N SER A 94 3.79 7.25 -56.38
CA SER A 94 3.97 6.58 -57.68
C SER A 94 5.44 6.50 -58.09
N GLY A 95 5.80 5.44 -58.82
CA GLY A 95 7.14 5.30 -59.38
C GLY A 95 7.55 6.46 -60.28
N ASP A 96 6.61 7.03 -61.03
CA ASP A 96 6.85 8.18 -61.91
C ASP A 96 7.27 9.44 -61.14
N GLU A 97 6.63 9.70 -59.96
CA GLU A 97 6.96 10.86 -59.12
C GLU A 97 8.39 10.83 -58.62
N ILE A 98 8.92 9.64 -58.31
CA ILE A 98 10.29 9.45 -57.79
C ILE A 98 11.30 9.16 -58.92
N GLY A 99 10.82 9.02 -60.17
CA GLY A 99 11.65 8.70 -61.33
C GLY A 99 12.24 7.29 -61.26
N LEU A 100 11.40 6.32 -60.88
CA LEU A 100 11.78 4.92 -60.77
C LEU A 100 12.01 4.30 -62.14
N GLU A 101 13.20 3.74 -62.38
CA GLU A 101 13.57 3.06 -63.61
C GLU A 101 14.38 1.79 -63.36
N SER A 102 14.35 0.85 -64.32
CA SER A 102 15.16 -0.37 -64.22
C SER A 102 16.56 -0.12 -64.75
N VAL A 103 17.56 -0.55 -64.01
CA VAL A 103 18.96 -0.49 -64.39
C VAL A 103 19.58 -1.89 -64.27
N PHE A 104 20.21 -2.35 -65.37
CA PHE A 104 20.85 -3.65 -65.38
C PHE A 104 22.33 -3.53 -65.69
N ASP A 105 23.18 -3.72 -64.70
CA ASP A 105 24.64 -3.59 -64.76
C ASP A 105 25.37 -4.94 -64.95
N GLY A 106 24.64 -6.03 -65.24
CA GLY A 106 25.19 -7.38 -65.38
C GLY A 106 25.31 -8.15 -64.06
N SER A 107 24.78 -7.64 -62.98
CA SER A 107 24.82 -8.30 -61.67
C SER A 107 23.96 -9.59 -61.64
N LEU A 108 22.84 -9.60 -62.35
CA LEU A 108 22.01 -10.82 -62.48
C LEU A 108 22.74 -11.92 -63.24
N GLU A 109 23.45 -11.57 -64.31
CA GLU A 109 24.30 -12.48 -65.07
C GLU A 109 25.40 -13.06 -64.18
N ARG A 110 26.14 -12.22 -63.46
CA ARG A 110 27.18 -12.66 -62.53
C ARG A 110 26.63 -13.59 -61.44
N LEU A 111 25.49 -13.27 -60.85
CA LEU A 111 24.84 -14.09 -59.83
C LEU A 111 24.49 -15.49 -60.36
N LEU A 112 24.02 -15.56 -61.64
CA LEU A 112 23.74 -16.83 -62.29
C LEU A 112 25.04 -17.60 -62.64
N GLU A 113 26.12 -16.90 -63.07
CA GLU A 113 27.45 -17.51 -63.37
C GLU A 113 28.10 -18.08 -62.12
N GLU A 114 27.92 -17.44 -60.99
CA GLU A 114 28.45 -17.93 -59.69
C GLU A 114 27.72 -19.16 -59.17
N GLN A 115 26.51 -19.46 -59.72
CA GLN A 115 25.72 -20.61 -59.32
C GLN A 115 26.34 -21.90 -59.82
N GLU A 116 26.75 -22.78 -58.90
CA GLU A 116 27.29 -24.11 -59.24
C GLU A 116 26.18 -25.08 -59.66
N PRO A 117 25.98 -25.40 -60.95
CA PRO A 117 24.85 -26.16 -61.44
C PRO A 117 24.68 -27.54 -60.84
N ASN A 118 25.76 -28.15 -60.34
CA ASN A 118 25.70 -29.47 -59.70
C ASN A 118 25.20 -29.43 -58.24
N ASP A 119 25.10 -28.30 -57.65
CA ASP A 119 24.57 -28.13 -56.28
C ASP A 119 23.05 -28.03 -56.20
N TRP A 120 22.35 -28.15 -57.37
CA TRP A 120 20.92 -28.02 -57.46
C TRP A 120 20.11 -28.89 -56.46
N PHE A 121 20.61 -30.05 -56.15
CA PHE A 121 19.92 -30.97 -55.25
C PHE A 121 19.97 -30.49 -53.78
N ARG A 122 21.07 -29.87 -53.40
CA ARG A 122 21.24 -29.22 -52.10
C ARG A 122 20.28 -28.06 -51.95
N HIS A 123 20.16 -27.26 -52.99
CA HIS A 123 19.34 -26.05 -52.99
C HIS A 123 17.83 -26.31 -53.29
N ARG A 124 17.45 -27.54 -53.61
CA ARG A 124 16.07 -27.91 -53.93
C ARG A 124 15.03 -27.50 -52.86
N LYS A 125 15.40 -27.46 -51.57
CA LYS A 125 14.56 -27.11 -50.41
C LYS A 125 15.07 -25.90 -49.62
N ALA A 126 16.25 -25.40 -49.94
CA ALA A 126 16.83 -24.24 -49.26
C ALA A 126 16.32 -22.97 -49.96
N THR A 127 15.92 -21.98 -49.17
CA THR A 127 15.62 -20.64 -49.65
C THR A 127 16.94 -19.89 -49.85
N GLN A 128 17.08 -19.21 -50.98
CA GLN A 128 18.21 -18.34 -51.30
C GLN A 128 17.64 -16.94 -51.52
N THR A 129 18.13 -15.98 -50.76
CA THR A 129 17.73 -14.58 -50.90
C THR A 129 18.97 -13.78 -51.26
N PHE A 130 18.88 -13.03 -52.32
CA PHE A 130 19.92 -12.13 -52.80
C PHE A 130 19.38 -10.71 -52.89
N GLU A 131 20.20 -9.75 -52.53
CA GLU A 131 19.94 -8.35 -52.69
C GLU A 131 20.97 -7.78 -53.65
N ILE A 132 20.52 -7.06 -54.67
CA ILE A 132 21.33 -6.41 -55.70
C ILE A 132 20.92 -4.94 -55.75
N ASP A 133 21.80 -4.04 -55.35
CA ASP A 133 21.51 -2.62 -55.19
C ASP A 133 21.27 -1.88 -56.49
N THR A 134 21.63 -2.50 -57.62
CA THR A 134 21.69 -1.81 -58.95
C THR A 134 20.64 -2.32 -59.94
N MET A 135 19.53 -2.95 -59.49
CA MET A 135 18.50 -3.44 -60.43
C MET A 135 17.43 -2.40 -60.76
N ILE A 136 17.23 -1.48 -59.86
CA ILE A 136 16.31 -0.34 -59.99
C ILE A 136 17.01 0.92 -59.53
N GLN A 137 16.62 2.07 -60.05
CA GLN A 137 17.13 3.35 -59.66
C GLN A 137 15.97 4.34 -59.53
N PHE A 138 16.03 5.20 -58.56
CA PHE A 138 15.16 6.37 -58.42
C PHE A 138 15.96 7.59 -57.99
N SER A 139 15.36 8.77 -58.07
CA SER A 139 16.02 10.02 -57.68
C SER A 139 15.77 10.31 -56.21
N ASP A 140 16.83 10.35 -55.42
CA ASP A 140 16.76 10.75 -54.01
C ASP A 140 16.16 12.13 -53.80
N GLU A 141 16.48 13.09 -54.71
CA GLU A 141 15.95 14.45 -54.68
C GLU A 141 14.41 14.47 -54.89
N LYS A 142 13.93 13.68 -55.87
CA LYS A 142 12.49 13.57 -56.12
C LYS A 142 11.78 12.84 -54.98
N LEU A 143 12.37 11.75 -54.49
CA LEU A 143 11.82 11.02 -53.33
C LEU A 143 11.69 11.93 -52.12
N MET A 144 12.74 12.70 -51.80
CA MET A 144 12.70 13.67 -50.71
C MET A 144 11.57 14.70 -50.91
N GLY A 145 11.41 15.24 -52.13
CA GLY A 145 10.33 16.18 -52.42
C GLY A 145 8.93 15.58 -52.28
N VAL A 146 8.76 14.31 -52.68
CA VAL A 146 7.48 13.59 -52.51
C VAL A 146 7.18 13.32 -51.03
N VAL A 147 8.17 12.86 -50.27
CA VAL A 147 8.01 12.61 -48.84
C VAL A 147 7.70 13.89 -48.06
N ASP A 148 8.34 15.01 -48.41
CA ASP A 148 8.06 16.31 -47.80
C ASP A 148 6.63 16.83 -48.10
N ALA A 149 5.99 16.31 -49.14
CA ALA A 149 4.63 16.67 -49.53
C ALA A 149 3.55 15.76 -48.95
N LEU A 150 3.93 14.67 -48.24
CA LEU A 150 2.98 13.78 -47.60
C LEU A 150 2.24 14.52 -46.48
N ASN A 151 0.93 14.24 -46.32
CA ASN A 151 0.10 14.88 -45.33
C ASN A 151 0.52 14.47 -43.91
N CYS A 152 1.09 13.28 -43.73
CA CYS A 152 1.60 12.80 -42.43
C CYS A 152 2.76 13.68 -41.89
N PHE A 153 3.37 14.56 -42.70
CA PHE A 153 4.36 15.55 -42.29
C PHE A 153 3.80 16.98 -42.19
N ASP A 154 2.50 17.20 -42.45
CA ASP A 154 1.89 18.53 -42.28
C ASP A 154 1.86 18.90 -40.77
N GLU A 155 2.73 19.84 -40.40
CA GLU A 155 2.88 20.31 -39.01
C GLU A 155 1.56 20.79 -38.37
N THR A 156 0.57 21.18 -39.20
CA THR A 156 -0.73 21.65 -38.71
C THR A 156 -1.63 20.51 -38.25
N GLN A 157 -1.32 19.27 -38.64
CA GLN A 157 -2.09 18.06 -38.35
C GLN A 157 -1.35 17.10 -37.42
N VAL A 158 -0.03 17.27 -37.29
CA VAL A 158 0.81 16.43 -36.44
C VAL A 158 0.46 16.66 -34.95
N VAL A 159 0.08 15.60 -34.29
CA VAL A 159 -0.09 15.57 -32.83
C VAL A 159 1.21 15.07 -32.20
N LYS A 160 1.83 15.92 -31.36
CA LYS A 160 3.05 15.52 -30.65
C LYS A 160 2.73 14.51 -29.57
N PRO A 161 3.60 13.52 -29.32
CA PRO A 161 3.44 12.60 -28.21
C PRO A 161 3.47 13.35 -26.88
N GLN A 162 2.70 12.88 -25.90
CA GLN A 162 2.70 13.41 -24.55
C GLN A 162 2.88 12.27 -23.56
N ASP A 163 3.71 12.51 -22.57
CA ASP A 163 4.00 11.53 -21.53
C ASP A 163 2.77 11.23 -20.66
N ALA A 164 2.68 10.00 -20.21
CA ALA A 164 1.76 9.66 -19.13
C ALA A 164 2.18 10.36 -17.84
N VAL A 165 1.21 10.86 -17.09
CA VAL A 165 1.45 11.56 -15.82
C VAL A 165 0.51 11.06 -14.75
N MET A 166 0.89 11.26 -13.49
CA MET A 166 -0.01 11.01 -12.35
C MET A 166 -1.05 12.13 -12.26
N SER A 167 -2.32 11.75 -12.04
CA SER A 167 -3.41 12.70 -11.82
C SER A 167 -3.27 13.44 -10.49
N GLU A 168 -4.03 14.52 -10.32
CA GLU A 168 -4.32 15.07 -9.02
C GLU A 168 -5.15 14.07 -8.18
N TYR A 169 -5.10 14.24 -6.84
CA TYR A 169 -5.91 13.43 -5.93
C TYR A 169 -7.41 13.73 -6.11
N VAL A 170 -8.19 12.68 -6.24
CA VAL A 170 -9.66 12.76 -6.29
C VAL A 170 -10.25 12.08 -5.06
N SER A 171 -11.06 12.83 -4.28
CA SER A 171 -11.68 12.31 -3.05
C SER A 171 -12.46 11.02 -3.32
N GLY A 172 -12.16 9.99 -2.53
CA GLY A 172 -12.76 8.65 -2.64
C GLY A 172 -12.28 7.80 -3.81
N GLN A 173 -11.43 8.33 -4.71
CA GLN A 173 -10.85 7.59 -5.83
C GLN A 173 -9.32 7.47 -5.72
N GLY A 174 -8.67 8.48 -5.11
CA GLY A 174 -7.22 8.54 -5.01
C GLY A 174 -6.56 9.15 -6.23
N TYR A 175 -5.37 8.66 -6.57
CA TYR A 175 -4.57 9.03 -7.74
C TYR A 175 -4.76 8.01 -8.86
N SER A 176 -4.65 8.45 -10.11
CA SER A 176 -4.70 7.60 -11.30
C SER A 176 -3.61 7.99 -12.28
N VAL A 177 -3.36 7.16 -13.28
CA VAL A 177 -2.52 7.54 -14.42
C VAL A 177 -3.40 8.25 -15.44
N ILE A 178 -2.98 9.43 -15.88
CA ILE A 178 -3.47 10.08 -17.10
C ILE A 178 -2.65 9.46 -18.23
N PRO A 179 -3.29 8.75 -19.17
CA PRO A 179 -2.57 8.03 -20.22
C PRO A 179 -1.72 8.93 -21.09
N ALA A 180 -0.63 8.39 -21.61
CA ALA A 180 0.17 9.01 -22.64
C ALA A 180 -0.67 9.23 -23.90
N VAL A 181 -0.33 10.26 -24.67
CA VAL A 181 -0.81 10.47 -26.02
C VAL A 181 0.28 10.00 -26.97
N GLU A 182 0.01 8.94 -27.73
CA GLU A 182 0.97 8.36 -28.67
C GLU A 182 1.35 9.33 -29.80
N GLY A 183 0.45 10.24 -30.14
CA GLY A 183 0.67 11.24 -31.17
C GLY A 183 0.74 10.66 -32.61
N SER A 184 1.10 11.51 -33.55
CA SER A 184 1.33 11.17 -34.97
C SER A 184 2.64 11.70 -35.51
N GLU A 185 3.52 12.24 -34.66
CA GLU A 185 4.83 12.74 -35.07
C GLU A 185 5.71 11.59 -35.54
N LEU A 186 6.33 11.76 -36.73
CA LEU A 186 7.14 10.74 -37.39
C LEU A 186 8.64 11.08 -37.33
N ASP A 187 9.46 10.04 -37.22
CA ASP A 187 10.89 10.09 -37.47
C ASP A 187 11.11 10.11 -39.00
N ARG A 188 11.39 11.30 -39.51
CA ARG A 188 11.55 11.52 -40.95
C ARG A 188 12.65 10.66 -41.57
N GLU A 189 13.76 10.44 -40.87
CA GLU A 189 14.87 9.64 -41.38
C GLU A 189 14.47 8.17 -41.51
N LYS A 190 13.74 7.64 -40.54
CA LYS A 190 13.19 6.27 -40.57
C LYS A 190 12.19 6.11 -41.73
N VAL A 191 11.28 7.07 -41.91
CA VAL A 191 10.29 7.02 -42.99
C VAL A 191 10.99 7.03 -44.35
N MET A 192 11.95 7.95 -44.57
CA MET A 192 12.73 8.01 -45.79
C MET A 192 13.45 6.69 -46.07
N ALA A 193 14.14 6.13 -45.11
CA ALA A 193 14.83 4.85 -45.23
C ALA A 193 13.87 3.70 -45.53
N GLY A 194 12.73 3.63 -44.84
CA GLY A 194 11.72 2.59 -45.04
C GLY A 194 11.07 2.68 -46.44
N ILE A 195 10.78 3.90 -46.93
CA ILE A 195 10.26 4.08 -48.28
C ILE A 195 11.31 3.65 -49.31
N ALA A 196 12.58 4.06 -49.16
CA ALA A 196 13.66 3.67 -50.07
C ALA A 196 13.82 2.13 -50.11
N GLU A 197 13.76 1.46 -48.96
CA GLU A 197 13.81 -0.01 -48.86
C GLU A 197 12.60 -0.66 -49.54
N ALA A 198 11.39 -0.17 -49.27
CA ALA A 198 10.18 -0.66 -49.89
C ALA A 198 10.17 -0.49 -51.42
N VAL A 199 10.64 0.63 -51.93
CA VAL A 199 10.80 0.88 -53.37
C VAL A 199 11.84 -0.07 -53.98
N ASN A 200 13.00 -0.24 -53.35
CA ASN A 200 14.04 -1.17 -53.83
C ASN A 200 13.53 -2.63 -53.85
N GLY A 201 12.65 -3.00 -52.93
CA GLY A 201 11.99 -4.31 -52.90
C GLY A 201 10.77 -4.40 -53.80
N LEU A 202 10.37 -3.34 -54.52
CA LEU A 202 9.11 -3.23 -55.29
C LEU A 202 7.87 -3.62 -54.43
N GLN A 203 7.91 -3.34 -53.14
CA GLN A 203 6.78 -3.52 -52.26
C GLN A 203 5.65 -2.57 -52.63
N ARG A 204 4.41 -2.96 -52.40
CA ARG A 204 3.23 -2.18 -52.74
C ARG A 204 2.58 -1.49 -51.53
N GLU A 205 3.01 -1.85 -50.34
CA GLU A 205 2.50 -1.33 -49.10
C GLU A 205 3.64 -1.16 -48.09
N LEU A 206 3.60 -0.09 -47.32
CA LEU A 206 4.49 0.18 -46.19
C LEU A 206 3.65 0.67 -45.00
N SER A 207 3.72 -0.01 -43.89
CA SER A 207 3.09 0.43 -42.65
C SER A 207 4.09 1.23 -41.82
N LEU A 208 3.77 2.49 -41.54
CA LEU A 208 4.60 3.33 -40.67
C LEU A 208 4.59 2.85 -39.21
N GLU A 209 3.54 2.13 -38.78
CA GLU A 209 3.48 1.50 -37.47
C GLU A 209 4.42 0.29 -37.35
N GLU A 210 4.44 -0.59 -38.37
CA GLU A 210 5.35 -1.74 -38.43
C GLU A 210 6.81 -1.34 -38.57
N LEU A 211 7.04 -0.20 -39.24
CA LEU A 211 8.36 0.43 -39.40
C LEU A 211 8.86 1.04 -38.07
N ASP A 212 8.01 1.13 -37.05
CA ASP A 212 8.32 1.83 -35.78
C ASP A 212 8.77 3.29 -36.03
N ALA A 213 8.13 3.97 -37.00
CA ALA A 213 8.50 5.30 -37.45
C ALA A 213 7.93 6.43 -36.58
N TYR A 214 6.96 6.14 -35.73
CA TYR A 214 6.37 7.16 -34.85
C TYR A 214 7.26 7.50 -33.67
N VAL A 215 7.36 8.78 -33.36
CA VAL A 215 7.99 9.25 -32.12
C VAL A 215 7.11 8.83 -30.96
N LYS A 216 7.70 8.15 -29.99
CA LYS A 216 6.98 7.63 -28.82
C LYS A 216 7.07 8.61 -27.65
N PRO A 217 6.06 8.65 -26.76
CA PRO A 217 6.18 9.37 -25.50
C PRO A 217 7.34 8.84 -24.67
N GLY A 218 8.01 9.72 -23.94
CA GLY A 218 9.13 9.35 -23.07
C GLY A 218 8.70 8.52 -21.87
N VAL A 219 7.45 8.71 -21.39
CA VAL A 219 6.81 7.93 -20.35
C VAL A 219 5.54 7.31 -20.92
N PRO A 220 5.52 6.02 -21.25
CA PRO A 220 4.32 5.33 -21.77
C PRO A 220 3.28 5.12 -20.66
N SER A 221 2.03 4.83 -21.08
CA SER A 221 0.89 4.63 -20.14
C SER A 221 1.06 3.45 -19.18
N ASP A 222 1.89 2.49 -19.52
CA ASP A 222 2.23 1.30 -18.73
C ASP A 222 3.61 1.40 -18.06
N ASP A 223 4.16 2.61 -17.96
CA ASP A 223 5.44 2.84 -17.29
C ASP A 223 5.41 2.31 -15.85
N ALA A 224 6.33 1.40 -15.56
CA ALA A 224 6.35 0.67 -14.30
C ALA A 224 6.64 1.58 -13.09
N GLU A 225 7.45 2.62 -13.27
CA GLU A 225 7.81 3.55 -12.19
C GLU A 225 6.63 4.46 -11.86
N LEU A 226 5.96 5.02 -12.88
CA LEU A 226 4.75 5.82 -12.71
C LEU A 226 3.63 5.02 -12.02
N LEU A 227 3.38 3.80 -12.47
CA LEU A 227 2.39 2.89 -11.87
C LEU A 227 2.72 2.57 -10.41
N ALA A 228 3.99 2.29 -10.09
CA ALA A 228 4.43 2.02 -8.72
C ALA A 228 4.24 3.23 -7.81
N ARG A 229 4.53 4.45 -8.28
CA ARG A 229 4.31 5.72 -7.55
C ARG A 229 2.83 5.93 -7.24
N VAL A 230 1.95 5.78 -8.25
CA VAL A 230 0.49 5.88 -8.08
C VAL A 230 0.00 4.85 -7.08
N GLN A 231 0.44 3.60 -7.17
CA GLN A 231 0.06 2.54 -6.25
C GLN A 231 0.53 2.81 -4.81
N ALA A 232 1.76 3.31 -4.64
CA ALA A 232 2.32 3.62 -3.33
C ALA A 232 1.57 4.74 -2.61
N LEU A 233 1.21 5.82 -3.33
CA LEU A 233 0.42 6.92 -2.76
C LEU A 233 -1.02 6.48 -2.47
N ASN A 234 -1.63 5.69 -3.36
CA ASN A 234 -2.97 5.15 -3.15
C ASN A 234 -3.04 4.22 -1.95
N LYS A 235 -2.00 3.44 -1.68
CA LYS A 235 -1.89 2.64 -0.46
C LYS A 235 -2.09 3.49 0.80
N PHE A 236 -1.55 4.70 0.83
CA PHE A 236 -1.64 5.59 1.98
C PHE A 236 -3.00 6.31 2.06
N VAL A 237 -3.49 6.88 0.96
CA VAL A 237 -4.76 7.63 0.97
C VAL A 237 -5.99 6.75 1.11
N ASN A 238 -5.88 5.46 0.84
CA ASN A 238 -6.98 4.51 1.05
C ASN A 238 -7.16 4.13 2.53
N VAL A 239 -6.23 4.54 3.40
CA VAL A 239 -6.34 4.30 4.85
C VAL A 239 -7.43 5.18 5.45
N ARG A 240 -8.26 4.55 6.26
CA ARG A 240 -9.27 5.21 7.09
C ARG A 240 -9.06 4.81 8.55
N VAL A 241 -8.69 5.78 9.40
CA VAL A 241 -8.57 5.57 10.84
C VAL A 241 -9.76 6.23 11.53
N THR A 242 -10.56 5.44 12.23
CA THR A 242 -11.66 5.93 13.05
C THR A 242 -11.25 5.88 14.51
N TYR A 243 -10.93 7.04 15.07
CA TYR A 243 -10.67 7.16 16.50
C TYR A 243 -11.97 7.16 17.29
N THR A 244 -11.95 6.49 18.46
CA THR A 244 -13.06 6.46 19.38
C THR A 244 -12.66 7.09 20.73
N PHE A 245 -13.54 7.96 21.26
CA PHE A 245 -13.39 8.64 22.55
C PHE A 245 -14.72 8.50 23.30
N GLY A 246 -14.99 7.30 23.82
CA GLY A 246 -16.33 6.94 24.29
C GLY A 246 -17.34 6.95 23.14
N ASP A 247 -18.37 7.80 23.25
CA ASP A 247 -19.40 7.95 22.21
C ASP A 247 -18.96 8.85 21.04
N SER A 248 -17.91 9.66 21.25
CA SER A 248 -17.38 10.54 20.21
C SER A 248 -16.46 9.80 19.24
N ARG A 249 -16.48 10.20 17.99
CA ARG A 249 -15.67 9.63 16.92
C ARG A 249 -14.97 10.72 16.12
N GLU A 250 -13.76 10.41 15.67
CA GLU A 250 -12.97 11.25 14.77
C GLU A 250 -12.46 10.39 13.62
N VAL A 251 -12.62 10.84 12.39
CA VAL A 251 -12.25 10.05 11.22
C VAL A 251 -11.15 10.77 10.46
N LEU A 252 -10.02 10.09 10.34
CA LEU A 252 -8.94 10.44 9.43
C LEU A 252 -9.11 9.64 8.15
N SER A 253 -9.11 10.32 7.00
CA SER A 253 -9.26 9.71 5.67
C SER A 253 -8.25 10.25 4.68
N GLY A 254 -8.25 9.71 3.47
CA GLY A 254 -7.41 10.14 2.36
C GLY A 254 -7.48 11.63 2.06
N ASP A 255 -8.63 12.27 2.28
CA ASP A 255 -8.80 13.71 2.08
C ASP A 255 -7.88 14.57 2.95
N THR A 256 -7.46 14.03 4.09
CA THR A 256 -6.49 14.67 4.98
C THR A 256 -5.09 14.11 4.72
N ILE A 257 -4.97 12.79 4.53
CA ILE A 257 -3.67 12.09 4.37
C ILE A 257 -2.95 12.55 3.10
N LYS A 258 -3.67 12.91 2.02
CA LYS A 258 -3.09 13.39 0.76
C LYS A 258 -2.11 14.56 0.93
N ASP A 259 -2.34 15.42 1.93
CA ASP A 259 -1.50 16.59 2.22
C ASP A 259 -0.25 16.22 3.07
N TRP A 260 -0.15 14.98 3.52
CA TRP A 260 0.91 14.48 4.38
C TRP A 260 1.92 13.59 3.66
N ILE A 261 1.64 13.22 2.43
CA ILE A 261 2.39 12.23 1.68
C ILE A 261 3.07 12.84 0.46
N GLY A 262 4.07 12.16 -0.05
CA GLY A 262 4.78 12.55 -1.26
C GLY A 262 5.71 11.44 -1.73
N ILE A 263 6.41 11.72 -2.83
CA ILE A 263 7.50 10.89 -3.34
C ILE A 263 8.80 11.62 -3.01
N GLY A 264 9.73 10.94 -2.37
CA GLY A 264 11.05 11.45 -2.05
C GLY A 264 12.00 11.41 -3.25
N ASP A 265 13.17 12.04 -3.10
CA ASP A 265 14.23 12.04 -4.12
C ASP A 265 14.74 10.62 -4.45
N ASP A 266 14.53 9.67 -3.54
CA ASP A 266 14.84 8.25 -3.71
C ASP A 266 13.75 7.46 -4.45
N GLY A 267 12.71 8.14 -4.93
CA GLY A 267 11.55 7.53 -5.61
C GLY A 267 10.55 6.83 -4.68
N ASN A 268 10.79 6.78 -3.37
CA ASN A 268 9.91 6.11 -2.42
C ASN A 268 8.82 7.05 -1.90
N ALA A 269 7.61 6.51 -1.71
CA ALA A 269 6.54 7.24 -1.07
C ALA A 269 6.82 7.40 0.44
N TYR A 270 6.60 8.59 0.96
CA TYR A 270 6.77 8.91 2.38
C TYR A 270 5.53 9.50 3.01
N VAL A 271 5.46 9.42 4.34
CA VAL A 271 4.47 10.10 5.18
C VAL A 271 5.19 11.13 6.05
N SER A 272 4.77 12.38 6.02
CA SER A 272 5.32 13.47 6.81
C SER A 272 5.08 13.25 8.31
N SER A 273 6.14 12.99 9.07
CA SER A 273 6.06 12.84 10.53
C SER A 273 5.59 14.11 11.22
N GLY A 274 5.94 15.29 10.69
CA GLY A 274 5.47 16.57 11.20
C GLY A 274 3.95 16.73 11.10
N ALA A 275 3.37 16.41 9.94
CA ALA A 275 1.94 16.48 9.72
C ALA A 275 1.16 15.51 10.62
N VAL A 276 1.66 14.28 10.76
CA VAL A 276 1.09 13.28 11.68
C VAL A 276 1.13 13.78 13.13
N THR A 277 2.26 14.35 13.56
CA THR A 277 2.41 14.89 14.93
C THR A 277 1.42 16.03 15.20
N GLU A 278 1.26 16.97 14.28
CA GLU A 278 0.30 18.08 14.45
C GLU A 278 -1.16 17.58 14.48
N TYR A 279 -1.48 16.56 13.70
CA TYR A 279 -2.81 15.95 13.78
C TYR A 279 -3.07 15.29 15.14
N VAL A 280 -2.13 14.49 15.64
CA VAL A 280 -2.23 13.88 16.98
C VAL A 280 -2.31 14.93 18.07
N LYS A 281 -1.58 16.02 17.96
CA LYS A 281 -1.66 17.17 18.87
C LYS A 281 -3.04 17.83 18.82
N SER A 282 -3.68 17.90 17.66
CA SER A 282 -5.06 18.39 17.52
C SER A 282 -6.04 17.48 18.24
N LEU A 283 -5.90 16.15 18.13
CA LEU A 283 -6.69 15.18 18.88
C LEU A 283 -6.52 15.36 20.39
N ALA A 284 -5.27 15.49 20.87
CA ALA A 284 -4.98 15.72 22.28
C ALA A 284 -5.61 17.04 22.78
N SER A 285 -5.49 18.11 22.01
CA SER A 285 -6.13 19.38 22.36
C SER A 285 -7.64 19.28 22.53
N LYS A 286 -8.30 18.48 21.67
CA LYS A 286 -9.75 18.29 21.64
C LYS A 286 -10.23 17.33 22.73
N TYR A 287 -9.55 16.22 22.93
CA TYR A 287 -10.03 15.09 23.71
C TYR A 287 -9.35 14.86 25.06
N ASP A 288 -8.14 15.39 25.27
CA ASP A 288 -7.49 15.29 26.57
C ASP A 288 -8.28 16.07 27.63
N THR A 289 -8.47 15.43 28.78
CA THR A 289 -9.08 16.05 29.96
C THR A 289 -8.11 16.19 31.13
N TYR A 290 -6.88 15.70 30.96
CA TYR A 290 -5.79 15.86 31.90
C TYR A 290 -5.57 17.35 32.24
N ASN A 291 -5.47 17.65 33.54
CA ASN A 291 -5.28 19.02 34.06
C ASN A 291 -6.37 20.04 33.65
N LYS A 292 -7.50 19.58 33.08
CA LYS A 292 -8.68 20.44 32.84
C LYS A 292 -9.57 20.47 34.07
N ALA A 293 -10.24 21.60 34.29
CA ALA A 293 -11.17 21.74 35.40
C ALA A 293 -12.31 20.71 35.35
N LYS A 294 -12.66 20.17 36.51
CA LYS A 294 -13.78 19.23 36.68
C LYS A 294 -14.92 19.87 37.45
N THR A 295 -16.13 19.50 37.13
CA THR A 295 -17.33 19.94 37.87
C THR A 295 -17.81 18.81 38.74
N LEU A 296 -17.95 19.05 40.04
CA LEU A 296 -18.44 18.08 41.01
C LEU A 296 -19.74 18.58 41.64
N ASN A 297 -20.78 17.77 41.62
CA ASN A 297 -21.95 17.91 42.48
C ASN A 297 -21.60 17.26 43.82
N THR A 298 -21.30 18.07 44.82
CA THR A 298 -20.76 17.63 46.07
C THR A 298 -21.81 16.91 46.94
N SER A 299 -21.34 16.10 47.89
CA SER A 299 -22.17 15.49 48.94
C SER A 299 -22.91 16.52 49.83
N TYR A 300 -22.54 17.79 49.72
CA TYR A 300 -23.20 18.92 50.37
C TYR A 300 -24.36 19.54 49.56
N GLY A 301 -24.71 18.93 48.39
CA GLY A 301 -25.74 19.43 47.49
C GLY A 301 -25.40 20.74 46.80
N LYS A 302 -24.13 21.08 46.69
CA LYS A 302 -23.58 22.24 45.97
C LYS A 302 -22.70 21.81 44.83
N THR A 303 -22.68 22.58 43.75
CA THR A 303 -21.77 22.32 42.64
C THR A 303 -20.48 23.13 42.81
N VAL A 304 -19.32 22.48 42.68
CA VAL A 304 -18.02 23.12 42.72
C VAL A 304 -17.27 22.86 41.40
N ARG A 305 -16.44 23.82 41.00
CA ARG A 305 -15.54 23.69 39.89
C ARG A 305 -14.11 23.53 40.44
N ILE A 306 -13.56 22.34 40.31
CA ILE A 306 -12.23 21.99 40.80
C ILE A 306 -11.23 22.23 39.67
N THR A 307 -10.22 23.04 39.92
CA THR A 307 -9.12 23.33 38.99
C THR A 307 -7.83 22.70 39.52
N GLY A 308 -6.93 22.32 38.62
CA GLY A 308 -5.65 21.70 38.97
C GLY A 308 -5.76 20.18 39.19
N GLY A 309 -4.63 19.62 39.56
CA GLY A 309 -4.46 18.18 39.66
C GLY A 309 -3.95 17.54 38.38
N SER A 310 -3.77 16.24 38.43
CA SER A 310 -3.16 15.45 37.34
C SER A 310 -4.07 14.33 36.85
N TYR A 311 -5.37 14.42 37.10
CA TYR A 311 -6.34 13.43 36.65
C TYR A 311 -6.93 13.77 35.29
N GLY A 312 -7.21 12.75 34.46
CA GLY A 312 -7.92 12.87 33.21
C GLY A 312 -7.32 12.04 32.09
N TRP A 313 -7.97 12.02 30.95
CA TRP A 313 -7.46 11.41 29.73
C TRP A 313 -6.26 12.21 29.21
N ARG A 314 -5.22 11.50 28.82
CA ARG A 314 -4.03 12.10 28.21
C ARG A 314 -3.48 11.17 27.14
N ILE A 315 -3.51 11.62 25.89
CA ILE A 315 -2.90 10.91 24.76
C ILE A 315 -1.38 10.93 24.90
N ASP A 316 -0.72 9.81 24.64
CA ASP A 316 0.73 9.76 24.43
C ASP A 316 1.01 10.19 23.00
N GLN A 317 1.21 11.49 22.82
CA GLN A 317 1.32 12.09 21.48
C GLN A 317 2.46 11.53 20.65
N SER A 318 3.59 11.16 21.29
CA SER A 318 4.73 10.58 20.57
C SER A 318 4.41 9.15 20.13
N ALA A 319 3.95 8.30 21.05
CA ALA A 319 3.63 6.91 20.74
C ALA A 319 2.46 6.81 19.74
N GLU A 320 1.47 7.70 19.85
CA GLU A 320 0.35 7.74 18.91
C GLU A 320 0.78 8.21 17.52
N ALA A 321 1.68 9.18 17.43
CA ALA A 321 2.19 9.65 16.14
C ALA A 321 2.98 8.55 15.42
N ASP A 322 3.82 7.80 16.14
CA ASP A 322 4.58 6.68 15.59
C ASP A 322 3.64 5.56 15.10
N GLU A 323 2.63 5.23 15.91
CA GLU A 323 1.63 4.20 15.58
C GLU A 323 0.77 4.62 14.38
N LEU A 324 0.27 5.87 14.36
CA LEU A 324 -0.52 6.38 13.24
C LEU A 324 0.28 6.38 11.93
N ALA A 325 1.54 6.81 11.98
CA ALA A 325 2.42 6.75 10.82
C ALA A 325 2.64 5.31 10.32
N ALA A 326 2.76 4.35 11.23
CA ALA A 326 2.86 2.93 10.90
C ALA A 326 1.58 2.40 10.25
N ILE A 327 0.40 2.77 10.77
CA ILE A 327 -0.90 2.40 10.20
C ILE A 327 -1.04 2.93 8.78
N ILE A 328 -0.71 4.21 8.53
CA ILE A 328 -0.78 4.79 7.18
C ILE A 328 0.16 4.03 6.23
N ARG A 329 1.39 3.73 6.65
CA ARG A 329 2.35 2.97 5.82
C ARG A 329 1.89 1.53 5.55
N SER A 330 1.18 0.91 6.50
CA SER A 330 0.64 -0.46 6.30
C SER A 330 -0.43 -0.50 5.22
N GLY A 331 -1.18 0.57 5.02
CA GLY A 331 -2.33 0.62 4.12
C GLY A 331 -3.61 0.05 4.73
N GLU A 332 -3.62 -0.29 6.02
CA GLU A 332 -4.73 -0.96 6.70
C GLU A 332 -5.60 0.03 7.48
N SER A 333 -6.90 0.03 7.20
CA SER A 333 -7.87 0.84 7.92
C SER A 333 -8.20 0.25 9.28
N GLN A 334 -8.39 1.11 10.29
CA GLN A 334 -8.64 0.68 11.67
C GLN A 334 -9.71 1.54 12.36
N THR A 335 -10.41 0.91 13.32
CA THR A 335 -11.20 1.61 14.34
C THR A 335 -10.54 1.35 15.69
N ARG A 336 -10.12 2.41 16.39
CA ARG A 336 -9.31 2.27 17.60
C ARG A 336 -9.46 3.45 18.56
N GLU A 337 -9.04 3.25 19.81
CA GLU A 337 -8.65 4.35 20.69
C GLU A 337 -7.21 4.80 20.40
N PRO A 338 -6.84 6.05 20.66
CA PRO A 338 -5.44 6.45 20.61
C PRO A 338 -4.61 5.79 21.72
N VAL A 339 -3.30 5.81 21.58
CA VAL A 339 -2.40 5.40 22.66
C VAL A 339 -2.45 6.45 23.76
N TYR A 340 -2.85 6.04 24.96
CA TYR A 340 -2.96 6.92 26.11
C TYR A 340 -1.75 6.80 27.04
N LYS A 341 -1.21 7.94 27.43
CA LYS A 341 -0.26 8.05 28.53
C LYS A 341 -0.95 7.91 29.88
N GLN A 342 -2.21 8.36 29.97
CA GLN A 342 -3.07 8.23 31.13
C GLN A 342 -4.52 8.08 30.71
N LYS A 343 -5.23 7.14 31.35
CA LYS A 343 -6.67 6.95 31.15
C LYS A 343 -7.45 7.47 32.34
N ALA A 344 -8.66 7.97 32.11
CA ALA A 344 -9.65 8.27 33.11
C ALA A 344 -10.70 7.12 33.16
N VAL A 345 -11.60 7.16 34.13
CA VAL A 345 -12.59 6.08 34.35
C VAL A 345 -13.69 6.10 33.29
N SER A 346 -14.06 7.29 32.81
CA SER A 346 -15.13 7.44 31.82
C SER A 346 -14.81 8.58 30.85
N HIS A 347 -15.50 8.62 29.71
CA HIS A 347 -15.50 9.75 28.80
C HIS A 347 -16.69 10.68 29.12
N GLY A 348 -16.60 11.94 28.70
CA GLY A 348 -17.66 12.94 28.87
C GLY A 348 -17.37 13.96 29.97
N ALA A 349 -18.41 14.65 30.42
CA ALA A 349 -18.30 15.78 31.35
C ALA A 349 -17.75 15.38 32.73
N ASN A 350 -18.02 14.15 33.18
CA ASN A 350 -17.59 13.61 34.47
C ASN A 350 -16.64 12.42 34.23
N ASP A 351 -15.43 12.71 33.75
CA ASP A 351 -14.42 11.66 33.46
C ASP A 351 -13.94 10.89 34.69
N TYR A 352 -14.23 11.37 35.90
CA TYR A 352 -13.99 10.69 37.16
C TYR A 352 -15.03 9.61 37.52
N GLY A 353 -16.13 9.51 36.77
CA GLY A 353 -17.15 8.46 36.94
C GLY A 353 -17.90 8.51 38.27
N SER A 354 -18.27 7.33 38.79
CA SER A 354 -19.05 7.14 40.03
C SER A 354 -18.27 6.51 41.18
N THR A 355 -16.98 6.19 40.98
CA THR A 355 -16.07 5.67 42.01
C THR A 355 -14.97 6.69 42.26
N TYR A 356 -15.02 7.41 43.37
CA TYR A 356 -14.07 8.47 43.69
C TYR A 356 -14.01 8.78 45.18
N VAL A 357 -12.91 9.43 45.61
CA VAL A 357 -12.82 10.03 46.94
C VAL A 357 -13.08 11.53 46.82
N GLU A 358 -14.09 12.01 47.53
CA GLU A 358 -14.45 13.43 47.65
C GLU A 358 -13.84 14.00 48.94
N ILE A 359 -13.02 15.04 48.83
CA ILE A 359 -12.32 15.64 49.98
C ILE A 359 -12.65 17.13 50.04
N ASN A 360 -13.50 17.49 51.01
CA ASN A 360 -13.79 18.90 51.31
C ASN A 360 -12.76 19.43 52.35
N LEU A 361 -11.79 20.21 51.85
CA LEU A 361 -10.72 20.80 52.64
C LEU A 361 -11.24 21.84 53.63
N THR A 362 -12.36 22.51 53.33
CA THR A 362 -12.98 23.50 54.21
C THR A 362 -13.68 22.82 55.38
N ALA A 363 -14.44 21.79 55.11
CA ALA A 363 -15.16 21.01 56.15
C ALA A 363 -14.23 20.08 56.95
N GLN A 364 -13.06 19.73 56.39
CA GLN A 364 -12.19 18.67 56.88
C GLN A 364 -12.94 17.34 56.98
N HIS A 365 -13.75 17.05 55.95
CA HIS A 365 -14.59 15.86 55.85
C HIS A 365 -14.47 15.25 54.47
N LEU A 366 -14.35 13.92 54.39
CA LEU A 366 -14.28 13.15 53.17
C LEU A 366 -15.45 12.18 53.02
N PHE A 367 -15.76 11.86 51.77
CA PHE A 367 -16.66 10.80 51.34
C PHE A 367 -15.93 9.89 50.36
N TYR A 368 -16.06 8.58 50.50
CA TYR A 368 -15.58 7.64 49.48
C TYR A 368 -16.78 6.93 48.87
N TYR A 369 -16.94 7.13 47.56
CA TYR A 369 -17.96 6.47 46.75
C TYR A 369 -17.35 5.37 45.91
N LYS A 370 -18.06 4.25 45.79
CA LYS A 370 -17.76 3.15 44.87
C LYS A 370 -19.04 2.77 44.15
N ASP A 371 -18.97 2.83 42.81
CA ASP A 371 -20.08 2.56 41.90
C ASP A 371 -21.36 3.35 42.30
N GLY A 372 -21.16 4.60 42.66
CA GLY A 372 -22.23 5.52 43.06
C GLY A 372 -22.73 5.33 44.51
N SER A 373 -22.27 4.31 45.23
CA SER A 373 -22.68 4.05 46.60
C SER A 373 -21.65 4.56 47.60
N LEU A 374 -22.11 5.21 48.67
CA LEU A 374 -21.24 5.66 49.76
C LEU A 374 -20.69 4.45 50.54
N VAL A 375 -19.37 4.31 50.55
CA VAL A 375 -18.65 3.23 51.27
C VAL A 375 -18.32 3.64 52.70
N VAL A 376 -17.81 4.90 52.85
CA VAL A 376 -17.44 5.47 54.15
C VAL A 376 -17.34 6.99 54.02
N GLU A 377 -17.69 7.68 55.08
CA GLU A 377 -17.42 9.09 55.29
C GLU A 377 -16.70 9.29 56.61
N SER A 378 -15.90 10.36 56.72
CA SER A 378 -15.13 10.63 57.95
C SER A 378 -14.56 12.04 57.97
N ASP A 379 -14.43 12.58 59.17
CA ASP A 379 -13.54 13.68 59.42
C ASP A 379 -12.08 13.26 59.23
N PHE A 380 -11.23 14.20 58.76
CA PHE A 380 -9.81 14.01 58.56
C PHE A 380 -9.02 15.21 59.05
N VAL A 381 -7.70 15.16 58.99
CA VAL A 381 -6.82 16.34 59.16
C VAL A 381 -5.91 16.47 57.95
N SER A 382 -6.05 17.55 57.22
CA SER A 382 -5.23 17.89 56.03
C SER A 382 -3.88 18.53 56.40
N GLY A 383 -3.16 18.99 55.43
CA GLY A 383 -1.88 19.70 55.55
C GLY A 383 -1.99 20.98 56.40
N ASN A 384 -0.89 21.33 57.08
CA ASN A 384 -0.78 22.45 58.02
C ASN A 384 -0.73 23.80 57.23
N GLU A 385 -1.79 24.60 57.32
CA GLU A 385 -1.87 25.89 56.63
C GLU A 385 -0.84 26.92 57.19
N ALA A 386 -0.67 26.98 58.54
CA ALA A 386 0.24 27.94 59.13
C ALA A 386 1.71 27.71 58.74
N LYS A 387 2.06 26.49 58.34
CA LYS A 387 3.39 26.11 57.87
C LYS A 387 3.49 26.15 56.34
N GLY A 388 2.45 26.52 55.59
CA GLY A 388 2.41 26.48 54.14
C GLY A 388 2.32 25.07 53.55
N TRP A 389 1.96 24.07 54.31
CA TRP A 389 1.86 22.67 53.88
C TRP A 389 0.42 22.25 53.58
N ALA A 390 -0.41 23.18 53.15
CA ALA A 390 -1.82 22.89 52.82
C ALA A 390 -1.92 21.79 51.76
N THR A 391 -2.89 20.90 51.92
CA THR A 391 -3.24 19.92 50.91
C THR A 391 -3.77 20.68 49.69
N PRO A 392 -3.18 20.55 48.48
CA PRO A 392 -3.60 21.35 47.32
C PRO A 392 -4.97 20.84 46.80
N ALA A 393 -5.87 21.79 46.47
CA ALA A 393 -7.06 21.50 45.74
C ALA A 393 -6.70 21.02 44.31
N GLY A 394 -7.53 20.10 43.75
CA GLY A 394 -7.30 19.50 42.46
C GLY A 394 -7.95 18.13 42.34
N VAL A 395 -7.89 17.54 41.16
CA VAL A 395 -8.31 16.16 40.93
C VAL A 395 -7.09 15.32 40.57
N TYR A 396 -6.86 14.29 41.32
CA TYR A 396 -5.67 13.46 41.25
C TYR A 396 -6.02 11.99 41.07
N PRO A 397 -5.25 11.18 40.34
CA PRO A 397 -5.41 9.73 40.37
C PRO A 397 -4.72 9.15 41.58
N LEU A 398 -5.33 8.18 42.27
CA LEU A 398 -4.61 7.38 43.23
C LEU A 398 -3.47 6.64 42.52
N THR A 399 -2.23 6.84 42.99
CA THR A 399 -1.06 6.29 42.31
C THR A 399 -0.91 4.77 42.56
N TYR A 400 -0.91 4.39 43.81
CA TYR A 400 -0.85 3.00 44.28
C TYR A 400 -1.41 2.89 45.70
N LYS A 401 -1.41 1.71 46.29
CA LYS A 401 -1.68 1.50 47.71
C LYS A 401 -0.67 0.54 48.29
N GLN A 402 -0.24 0.79 49.53
CA GLN A 402 0.77 0.00 50.21
C GLN A 402 0.41 -0.18 51.68
N LYS A 403 0.50 -1.42 52.19
CA LYS A 403 0.45 -1.74 53.64
C LYS A 403 1.81 -1.52 54.27
N ASP A 404 1.78 -1.23 55.59
CA ASP A 404 2.97 -1.17 56.44
C ASP A 404 4.06 -0.28 55.86
N ALA A 405 3.65 0.90 55.37
CA ALA A 405 4.55 1.87 54.75
C ALA A 405 5.25 2.72 55.84
N VAL A 406 6.41 3.24 55.49
CA VAL A 406 7.12 4.21 56.35
C VAL A 406 7.24 5.51 55.60
N LEU A 407 6.48 6.52 56.00
CA LEU A 407 6.55 7.86 55.45
C LEU A 407 7.79 8.57 55.99
N LYS A 408 8.61 9.10 55.09
CA LYS A 408 9.87 9.79 55.46
C LYS A 408 9.84 11.21 54.90
N GLY A 409 10.23 12.16 55.73
CA GLY A 409 10.54 13.54 55.40
C GLY A 409 11.90 13.92 55.96
N GLU A 410 12.27 15.18 55.81
CA GLU A 410 13.57 15.70 56.35
C GLU A 410 13.68 15.47 57.87
N ASP A 411 12.60 15.67 58.59
CA ASP A 411 12.53 15.70 60.05
C ASP A 411 11.65 14.60 60.68
N TYR A 412 11.07 13.66 59.87
CA TYR A 412 10.23 12.61 60.39
C TYR A 412 10.40 11.25 59.68
N LYS A 413 10.11 10.23 60.42
CA LYS A 413 9.98 8.84 59.95
C LYS A 413 8.79 8.19 60.66
N THR A 414 7.66 8.11 59.98
CA THR A 414 6.39 7.70 60.55
C THR A 414 5.86 6.42 59.92
N PRO A 415 5.71 5.33 60.63
CA PRO A 415 5.03 4.13 60.12
C PRO A 415 3.55 4.40 60.00
N VAL A 416 2.92 3.85 58.96
CA VAL A 416 1.47 3.84 58.71
C VAL A 416 1.05 2.48 58.19
N ASP A 417 -0.11 2.02 58.59
CA ASP A 417 -0.59 0.70 58.12
C ASP A 417 -1.16 0.73 56.72
N TYR A 418 -1.74 1.87 56.31
CA TYR A 418 -2.44 2.03 55.03
C TYR A 418 -1.99 3.31 54.33
N TRP A 419 -1.14 3.19 53.32
CA TRP A 419 -0.65 4.29 52.51
C TRP A 419 -1.28 4.32 51.12
N MET A 420 -1.86 5.44 50.73
CA MET A 420 -2.61 5.62 49.48
C MET A 420 -2.25 6.98 48.85
N PRO A 421 -1.09 7.13 48.18
CA PRO A 421 -0.64 8.38 47.57
C PRO A 421 -1.45 8.75 46.32
N PHE A 422 -1.72 10.06 46.17
CA PHE A 422 -2.43 10.61 45.00
C PHE A 422 -1.78 11.82 44.38
N ASN A 423 -0.88 12.52 45.09
CA ASN A 423 -0.16 13.71 44.55
C ASN A 423 1.27 13.73 45.09
N GLY A 424 2.22 13.16 44.32
CA GLY A 424 3.62 13.01 44.76
C GLY A 424 3.72 12.32 46.12
N GLY A 425 4.24 13.02 47.10
CA GLY A 425 4.36 12.55 48.49
C GLY A 425 3.10 12.76 49.35
N ILE A 426 2.01 13.25 48.75
CA ILE A 426 0.73 13.47 49.46
C ILE A 426 -0.21 12.32 49.20
N GLY A 427 -0.81 11.77 50.28
CA GLY A 427 -1.72 10.64 50.20
C GLY A 427 -2.70 10.57 51.35
N LEU A 428 -3.63 9.60 51.27
CA LEU A 428 -4.50 9.21 52.36
C LEU A 428 -3.76 8.16 53.22
N HIS A 429 -3.79 8.30 54.52
CA HIS A 429 -3.23 7.28 55.43
C HIS A 429 -3.83 7.35 56.84
N ASP A 430 -3.72 6.29 57.59
CA ASP A 430 -4.07 6.24 58.98
C ASP A 430 -3.12 7.10 59.82
N ALA A 431 -3.63 7.67 60.91
CA ALA A 431 -2.87 8.47 61.85
C ALA A 431 -3.21 8.09 63.30
N THR A 432 -2.67 6.96 63.70
CA THR A 432 -2.92 6.37 65.04
C THR A 432 -2.45 7.22 66.19
N TRP A 433 -1.54 8.18 65.94
CA TRP A 433 -1.05 9.15 66.93
C TRP A 433 -2.01 10.31 67.18
N ARG A 434 -3.14 10.40 66.40
CA ARG A 434 -4.17 11.42 66.62
C ARG A 434 -5.36 10.87 67.38
N SER A 435 -5.80 11.59 68.37
CA SER A 435 -6.98 11.28 69.15
C SER A 435 -8.26 11.95 68.61
N SER A 436 -8.12 12.91 67.67
CA SER A 436 -9.23 13.66 67.09
C SER A 436 -8.93 14.11 65.69
N PHE A 437 -10.02 14.30 64.91
CA PHE A 437 -9.98 14.66 63.48
C PHE A 437 -10.97 15.79 63.20
N GLY A 438 -10.86 16.42 62.02
CA GLY A 438 -11.78 17.48 61.58
C GLY A 438 -11.56 18.83 62.27
N GLY A 439 -12.55 19.66 62.19
CA GLY A 439 -12.56 20.97 62.77
C GLY A 439 -11.50 21.90 62.22
N THR A 440 -10.82 22.62 63.12
CA THR A 440 -9.76 23.58 62.78
C THR A 440 -8.36 23.04 63.02
N LEU A 441 -8.20 21.74 63.28
CA LEU A 441 -6.91 21.11 63.58
C LEU A 441 -5.85 21.33 62.50
N TYR A 442 -6.24 21.33 61.26
CA TYR A 442 -5.35 21.52 60.10
C TYR A 442 -4.65 22.89 60.08
N LYS A 443 -5.27 23.94 60.67
CA LYS A 443 -4.72 25.32 60.63
C LYS A 443 -3.35 25.41 61.29
N ASN A 444 -3.14 24.75 62.44
CA ASN A 444 -1.87 24.85 63.20
C ASN A 444 -1.25 23.47 63.52
N GLY A 445 -2.05 22.39 63.50
CA GLY A 445 -1.66 21.02 63.81
C GLY A 445 -1.85 20.02 62.66
N GLY A 446 -1.86 20.51 61.43
CA GLY A 446 -1.98 19.69 60.21
C GLY A 446 -0.77 18.82 59.92
N SER A 447 -0.85 18.03 58.88
CA SER A 447 0.20 17.18 58.33
C SER A 447 1.17 17.98 57.43
N HIS A 448 2.11 17.33 56.75
CA HIS A 448 2.95 17.90 55.70
C HIS A 448 2.25 17.88 54.33
N GLY A 449 0.93 17.85 54.26
CA GLY A 449 0.11 17.83 53.03
C GLY A 449 -0.80 16.61 52.94
N CYS A 450 -0.50 15.52 53.62
CA CYS A 450 -1.28 14.30 53.61
C CYS A 450 -2.67 14.44 54.31
N VAL A 451 -3.58 13.59 53.95
CA VAL A 451 -4.91 13.47 54.55
C VAL A 451 -4.85 12.39 55.61
N ASN A 452 -4.75 12.82 56.89
CA ASN A 452 -4.69 11.95 58.05
C ASN A 452 -6.10 11.43 58.42
N LEU A 453 -6.26 10.15 58.54
CA LEU A 453 -7.54 9.47 58.79
C LEU A 453 -7.54 8.65 60.07
N PRO A 454 -8.70 8.44 60.72
CA PRO A 454 -8.86 7.34 61.67
C PRO A 454 -8.44 6.01 61.08
N HIS A 455 -7.76 5.15 61.85
CA HIS A 455 -7.24 3.87 61.38
C HIS A 455 -8.28 2.99 60.67
N SER A 456 -9.49 2.80 61.28
CA SER A 456 -10.56 2.00 60.70
C SER A 456 -11.11 2.55 59.39
N VAL A 457 -11.07 3.88 59.22
CA VAL A 457 -11.47 4.57 57.97
C VAL A 457 -10.44 4.35 56.88
N ALA A 458 -9.16 4.56 57.20
CA ALA A 458 -8.07 4.30 56.26
C ALA A 458 -8.07 2.84 55.79
N GLN A 459 -8.28 1.89 56.72
CA GLN A 459 -8.46 0.46 56.39
C GLN A 459 -9.63 0.25 55.41
N LYS A 460 -10.79 0.81 55.70
CA LYS A 460 -11.99 0.63 54.88
C LYS A 460 -11.82 1.19 53.46
N ILE A 461 -11.17 2.35 53.35
CA ILE A 461 -10.85 2.91 52.03
C ILE A 461 -9.83 2.01 51.32
N PHE A 462 -8.75 1.64 52.01
CA PHE A 462 -7.68 0.80 51.44
C PHE A 462 -8.19 -0.54 50.88
N GLU A 463 -9.11 -1.20 51.58
CA GLU A 463 -9.69 -2.46 51.14
C GLU A 463 -10.51 -2.33 49.85
N ASN A 464 -11.09 -1.15 49.60
CA ASN A 464 -12.04 -0.94 48.51
C ASN A 464 -11.50 -0.07 47.33
N ILE A 465 -10.43 0.70 47.51
CA ILE A 465 -9.86 1.59 46.52
C ILE A 465 -8.83 0.87 45.66
N SER A 466 -8.66 1.34 44.42
CA SER A 466 -7.66 0.85 43.47
C SER A 466 -6.85 1.99 42.87
N ALA A 467 -5.66 1.69 42.38
CA ALA A 467 -4.87 2.65 41.60
C ALA A 467 -5.71 3.24 40.44
N GLY A 468 -5.52 4.52 40.16
CA GLY A 468 -6.32 5.25 39.16
C GLY A 468 -7.63 5.83 39.71
N THR A 469 -8.11 5.42 40.91
CA THR A 469 -9.31 6.02 41.51
C THR A 469 -9.13 7.52 41.69
N PRO A 470 -10.08 8.36 41.21
CA PRO A 470 -10.02 9.82 41.33
C PRO A 470 -10.13 10.27 42.79
N VAL A 471 -9.28 11.21 43.16
CA VAL A 471 -9.31 11.92 44.47
C VAL A 471 -9.57 13.40 44.18
N LEU A 472 -10.76 13.88 44.58
CA LEU A 472 -11.25 15.21 44.28
C LEU A 472 -11.12 16.10 45.54
N CYS A 473 -10.10 16.96 45.57
CA CYS A 473 -9.84 17.88 46.67
C CYS A 473 -10.37 19.27 46.32
N TYR A 474 -11.25 19.83 47.16
CA TYR A 474 -11.85 21.14 46.89
C TYR A 474 -12.10 21.94 48.19
N HIS A 475 -12.31 23.23 48.05
CA HIS A 475 -12.81 24.13 49.08
C HIS A 475 -14.29 24.47 48.79
N LEU A 476 -15.12 24.51 49.82
CA LEU A 476 -16.52 24.91 49.77
C LEU A 476 -16.87 25.79 50.95
N GLU A 477 -17.00 27.07 50.73
CA GLU A 477 -17.37 28.06 51.74
C GLU A 477 -18.73 27.74 52.38
N GLY A 478 -18.88 28.00 53.67
CA GLY A 478 -20.10 27.73 54.43
C GLY A 478 -20.23 26.30 54.93
N THR A 479 -19.19 25.47 54.68
CA THR A 479 -19.10 24.10 55.21
C THR A 479 -18.07 23.97 56.37
N GLU A 480 -17.54 25.07 56.85
CA GLU A 480 -16.58 25.09 57.94
C GLU A 480 -17.16 24.39 59.18
N SER A 481 -16.39 23.49 59.72
CA SER A 481 -16.79 22.79 60.95
C SER A 481 -16.98 23.78 62.10
N LYS A 482 -18.14 23.71 62.74
CA LYS A 482 -18.43 24.48 63.93
C LYS A 482 -17.82 23.91 65.20
N THR A 483 -17.27 22.68 65.12
CA THR A 483 -16.60 21.97 66.19
C THR A 483 -15.08 22.09 65.99
N THR A 484 -14.33 22.09 67.08
CA THR A 484 -12.86 22.14 67.02
C THR A 484 -12.27 20.81 66.54
N SER A 485 -12.94 19.68 66.79
CA SER A 485 -12.55 18.34 66.35
C SER A 485 -13.63 17.31 66.69
N THR A 486 -13.60 16.18 65.99
CA THR A 486 -14.41 14.96 66.30
C THR A 486 -13.53 13.89 66.94
N PRO A 487 -13.87 13.28 68.10
CA PRO A 487 -13.08 12.22 68.70
C PRO A 487 -12.97 11.01 67.77
N ALA A 488 -11.79 10.39 67.68
CA ALA A 488 -11.59 9.16 66.92
C ALA A 488 -12.44 8.00 67.51
N GLY A 489 -13.16 7.29 66.71
CA GLY A 489 -13.91 6.08 67.08
C GLY A 489 -15.40 6.25 67.29
N LYS A 490 -16.00 7.43 67.02
CA LYS A 490 -17.45 7.54 66.98
C LYS A 490 -17.93 7.22 65.55
N PRO A 491 -18.72 6.15 65.32
CA PRO A 491 -19.31 5.93 64.00
C PRO A 491 -20.27 7.07 63.67
N ILE A 492 -20.05 7.77 62.59
CA ILE A 492 -21.02 8.69 62.03
C ILE A 492 -22.04 7.82 61.30
N GLN A 493 -23.27 7.80 61.79
CA GLN A 493 -24.35 7.17 61.01
C GLN A 493 -24.53 7.98 59.73
N PRO A 494 -24.68 7.33 58.59
CA PRO A 494 -24.89 8.05 57.33
C PRO A 494 -26.16 8.86 57.44
N THR A 495 -26.01 10.18 57.27
CA THR A 495 -27.18 11.05 57.05
C THR A 495 -27.72 10.69 55.69
N THR A 496 -28.87 10.04 55.68
CA THR A 496 -29.57 9.66 54.46
C THR A 496 -29.97 10.87 53.67
N ALA A 497 -29.15 11.27 52.74
CA ALA A 497 -29.48 12.07 51.58
C ALA A 497 -28.48 11.73 50.45
N ALA A 498 -28.62 10.55 49.85
CA ALA A 498 -28.11 10.37 48.52
C ALA A 498 -28.78 11.44 47.64
N PRO A 499 -28.03 12.17 46.84
CA PRO A 499 -28.69 12.97 45.82
C PRO A 499 -29.46 12.00 44.91
N GLU A 500 -30.80 12.12 44.92
CA GLU A 500 -31.61 11.49 43.90
C GLU A 500 -31.04 11.87 42.54
N THR A 501 -30.59 10.87 41.84
CA THR A 501 -30.27 10.99 40.44
C THR A 501 -31.59 11.34 39.76
N THR A 502 -31.88 12.64 39.60
CA THR A 502 -32.93 13.06 38.70
C THR A 502 -32.53 12.57 37.31
N ALA A 503 -33.11 11.45 36.91
CA ALA A 503 -33.13 11.05 35.52
C ALA A 503 -33.62 12.26 34.74
N ALA A 504 -32.77 12.74 33.87
CA ALA A 504 -33.12 13.77 32.92
C ALA A 504 -34.32 13.25 32.12
N THR A 505 -35.48 13.75 32.44
CA THR A 505 -36.69 13.60 31.64
C THR A 505 -36.42 14.30 30.31
N THR A 506 -36.26 13.50 29.29
CA THR A 506 -36.27 13.92 27.90
C THR A 506 -37.55 14.75 27.67
N PRO A 507 -37.48 15.98 27.16
CA PRO A 507 -38.69 16.71 26.80
C PRO A 507 -39.38 15.93 25.68
N ALA A 508 -40.66 15.60 25.91
CA ALA A 508 -41.51 15.00 24.92
C ALA A 508 -41.60 15.95 23.70
N ALA A 509 -41.28 15.40 22.55
CA ALA A 509 -41.44 16.06 21.26
C ALA A 509 -42.94 16.37 21.07
N THR A 510 -43.29 17.63 21.07
CA THR A 510 -44.60 18.11 20.63
C THR A 510 -44.70 17.90 19.14
N THR A 511 -45.60 17.03 18.74
CA THR A 511 -46.03 16.82 17.35
C THR A 511 -46.83 18.04 16.90
N PRO A 512 -46.48 18.71 15.77
CA PRO A 512 -47.41 19.64 15.17
C PRO A 512 -48.49 18.88 14.40
N ALA A 513 -49.73 19.36 14.54
CA ALA A 513 -50.92 18.82 13.94
C ALA A 513 -50.85 18.82 12.39
N ALA A 514 -51.51 17.82 11.85
CA ALA A 514 -51.74 17.58 10.44
C ALA A 514 -52.50 18.78 9.79
N THR A 515 -52.01 19.27 8.67
CA THR A 515 -52.79 20.06 7.72
C THR A 515 -52.88 19.28 6.42
N THR A 516 -54.12 19.13 6.01
CA THR A 516 -54.70 18.44 4.87
C THR A 516 -53.99 18.60 3.54
N ALA A 517 -53.98 17.49 2.79
CA ALA A 517 -53.65 17.37 1.39
C ALA A 517 -54.57 18.14 0.44
N PRO A 518 -54.16 18.31 -0.82
CA PRO A 518 -54.98 17.78 -1.89
C PRO A 518 -54.20 16.87 -2.88
N SER A 519 -55.06 16.08 -3.51
CA SER A 519 -54.87 14.91 -4.35
C SER A 519 -54.19 15.12 -5.70
N GLU A 520 -53.67 13.95 -6.20
CA GLU A 520 -53.63 13.47 -7.58
C GLU A 520 -52.64 14.06 -8.58
N THR A 521 -51.72 13.25 -9.09
CA THR A 521 -51.80 12.78 -10.47
C THR A 521 -50.71 11.72 -10.76
N THR A 522 -51.20 10.55 -11.14
CA THR A 522 -50.69 9.49 -12.06
C THR A 522 -49.22 9.08 -12.10
N ALA A 523 -49.04 7.80 -11.83
CA ALA A 523 -47.93 6.95 -12.24
C ALA A 523 -47.90 6.66 -13.76
N PRO A 524 -46.79 6.26 -14.30
CA PRO A 524 -46.79 5.03 -15.09
C PRO A 524 -45.69 4.02 -14.72
N SER A 525 -46.18 2.82 -14.54
CA SER A 525 -45.72 1.52 -15.12
C SER A 525 -44.32 1.04 -14.96
N GLU A 526 -44.24 -0.08 -14.24
CA GLU A 526 -43.16 -1.09 -14.17
C GLU A 526 -42.66 -1.56 -15.54
N ALA A 527 -41.37 -1.88 -15.56
CA ALA A 527 -40.81 -2.92 -16.41
C ALA A 527 -39.82 -3.79 -15.61
N PRO A 528 -39.79 -5.10 -15.80
CA PRO A 528 -39.30 -6.06 -14.82
C PRO A 528 -37.79 -6.37 -14.93
N ALA A 529 -37.21 -6.70 -13.78
CA ALA A 529 -35.84 -7.20 -13.64
C ALA A 529 -35.63 -8.57 -14.28
N PRO A 530 -34.45 -8.87 -14.86
CA PRO A 530 -34.11 -10.22 -15.28
C PRO A 530 -33.58 -11.07 -14.12
N LYS A 531 -34.03 -12.30 -14.05
CA LYS A 531 -33.61 -13.38 -13.15
C LYS A 531 -32.16 -13.81 -13.41
N PRO A 532 -31.43 -14.28 -12.39
CA PRO A 532 -30.10 -14.86 -12.56
C PRO A 532 -30.17 -16.27 -13.10
N THR A 533 -29.31 -16.53 -14.09
CA THR A 533 -29.08 -17.88 -14.64
C THR A 533 -28.01 -18.58 -13.79
N GLU A 534 -28.36 -19.73 -13.26
CA GLU A 534 -27.41 -20.68 -12.67
C GLU A 534 -26.42 -21.15 -13.74
N SER A 535 -25.15 -21.20 -13.41
CA SER A 535 -24.15 -21.94 -14.16
C SER A 535 -23.32 -22.81 -13.24
N GLN A 536 -23.23 -24.04 -13.66
CA GLN A 536 -22.80 -25.23 -12.95
C GLN A 536 -21.31 -25.22 -12.54
N THR A 537 -21.10 -25.81 -11.41
CA THR A 537 -19.86 -26.27 -10.78
C THR A 537 -19.03 -27.17 -11.69
N ALA A 538 -17.75 -26.87 -11.86
CA ALA A 538 -16.74 -27.85 -12.27
C ALA A 538 -15.63 -27.91 -11.19
N ALA A 539 -15.31 -29.14 -10.79
CA ALA A 539 -14.42 -29.51 -9.70
C ALA A 539 -12.91 -29.30 -10.05
N PRO A 540 -12.03 -29.22 -9.06
CA PRO A 540 -10.63 -28.87 -9.27
C PRO A 540 -9.77 -30.10 -9.63
N THR A 541 -8.85 -29.89 -10.57
CA THR A 541 -7.81 -30.84 -10.94
C THR A 541 -6.55 -30.60 -10.11
N LYS A 542 -6.03 -31.70 -9.57
CA LYS A 542 -4.82 -31.86 -8.75
C LYS A 542 -3.57 -31.31 -9.41
N ALA A 543 -2.73 -30.66 -8.62
CA ALA A 543 -1.33 -30.38 -8.88
C ALA A 543 -0.46 -31.62 -8.62
N PRO A 544 0.69 -31.78 -9.29
CA PRO A 544 1.69 -32.77 -8.90
C PRO A 544 2.72 -32.17 -7.91
N GLU A 545 2.96 -32.94 -6.87
CA GLU A 545 4.10 -32.83 -5.96
C GLU A 545 5.42 -33.03 -6.71
N THR A 546 6.45 -32.30 -6.34
CA THR A 546 7.84 -32.68 -6.60
C THR A 546 8.63 -32.52 -5.30
N GLU A 547 9.33 -33.61 -4.99
CA GLU A 547 10.03 -33.94 -3.77
C GLU A 547 11.23 -33.06 -3.45
N ALA A 548 11.50 -33.00 -2.16
CA ALA A 548 12.70 -32.46 -1.53
C ALA A 548 13.96 -33.24 -1.87
N SER A 549 15.07 -32.54 -1.96
CA SER A 549 16.39 -33.11 -1.73
C SER A 549 17.23 -32.20 -0.84
N THR A 550 17.54 -32.75 0.33
CA THR A 550 18.49 -32.33 1.34
C THR A 550 19.92 -32.37 0.80
N THR A 551 20.73 -31.35 1.14
CA THR A 551 22.11 -31.60 1.58
C THR A 551 22.66 -30.47 2.43
N ALA A 552 23.19 -30.83 3.57
CA ALA A 552 23.89 -30.05 4.55
C ALA A 552 25.32 -29.69 4.10
N ALA A 553 25.83 -28.56 4.60
CA ALA A 553 27.23 -28.42 5.07
C ALA A 553 27.43 -27.04 5.74
N SER A 554 27.71 -27.04 7.03
CA SER A 554 28.55 -26.02 7.70
C SER A 554 30.02 -26.34 7.44
N PRO A 555 30.97 -25.37 7.58
CA PRO A 555 31.65 -25.19 8.86
C PRO A 555 32.02 -23.72 9.24
N GLU A 556 31.97 -23.50 10.57
CA GLU A 556 32.99 -22.96 11.48
C GLU A 556 34.03 -21.95 11.00
N SER A 557 34.14 -20.92 11.80
CA SER A 557 35.22 -20.30 12.61
C SER A 557 35.10 -18.77 12.56
N GLY A 558 35.15 -18.01 13.58
CA GLY A 558 35.90 -17.95 14.79
C GLY A 558 36.14 -16.50 15.14
N GLU A 559 35.98 -16.20 16.38
CA GLU A 559 36.85 -15.44 17.28
C GLU A 559 36.48 -13.99 17.65
N LYS A 560 36.33 -13.87 18.97
CA LYS A 560 36.68 -12.81 19.92
C LYS A 560 35.82 -11.57 20.07
N GLY A 561 35.12 -11.60 21.24
CA GLY A 561 34.83 -10.39 22.01
C GLY A 561 36.10 -9.77 22.62
N PRO A 562 36.00 -8.65 23.30
CA PRO A 562 35.66 -8.65 24.71
C PRO A 562 34.96 -7.37 25.25
N GLY A 563 34.42 -7.48 26.46
CA GLY A 563 34.50 -6.43 27.46
C GLY A 563 33.21 -5.86 28.00
N VAL A 564 32.69 -6.49 29.03
CA VAL A 564 31.84 -5.87 30.06
C VAL A 564 32.72 -4.99 30.95
N PRO A 565 32.23 -3.85 31.44
CA PRO A 565 32.41 -3.53 32.83
C PRO A 565 31.11 -3.35 33.57
N THR A 566 31.01 -4.10 34.64
CA THR A 566 30.16 -3.89 35.80
C THR A 566 30.40 -2.56 36.44
N GLY A 567 29.32 -1.86 36.84
CA GLY A 567 29.41 -0.60 37.56
C GLY A 567 28.09 -0.22 38.18
N SER A 568 27.87 -0.71 39.39
CA SER A 568 27.36 -0.06 40.59
C SER A 568 25.99 0.61 40.59
N SER A 569 25.11 0.00 41.34
CA SER A 569 23.91 0.52 41.96
C SER A 569 24.12 1.89 42.60
N GLY A 570 23.33 2.87 42.15
CA GLY A 570 23.16 4.14 42.85
C GLY A 570 21.69 4.39 43.08
N ASN A 571 21.19 4.03 44.26
CA ASN A 571 19.90 4.47 44.78
C ASN A 571 19.91 6.01 44.89
N LYS A 572 19.14 6.68 44.02
CA LYS A 572 18.81 8.10 44.25
C LYS A 572 17.48 8.14 45.00
N GLU A 573 17.61 8.49 46.29
CA GLU A 573 16.50 8.97 47.10
C GLU A 573 15.95 10.27 46.50
N ILE A 574 14.64 10.28 46.21
CA ILE A 574 13.95 11.49 45.81
C ILE A 574 13.25 12.04 47.04
N GLY A 575 13.87 13.08 47.62
CA GLY A 575 13.20 13.92 48.59
C GLY A 575 12.26 14.92 47.90
N PRO A 576 11.20 15.40 48.54
CA PRO A 576 10.28 16.38 47.95
C PRO A 576 10.99 17.74 47.86
N GLY A 577 11.26 18.18 46.61
CA GLY A 577 11.72 19.51 46.30
C GLY A 577 10.62 20.55 46.52
N VAL A 578 10.92 21.55 47.31
CA VAL A 578 10.15 22.77 47.51
C VAL A 578 10.54 23.74 46.39
N SER A 579 9.58 24.18 45.61
CA SER A 579 9.39 25.55 45.12
C SER A 579 8.01 25.67 44.45
#